data_17eae2510ec7622cac0550bfade70ff5
#
_entry.id   17eae2510ec7622cac0550bfade70ff5
#
_cell.length_a   1.000
_cell.length_b   1.000
_cell.length_c   1.000
_cell.angle_alpha   90.00
_cell.angle_beta   90.00
_cell.angle_gamma   90.00
#
_symmetry.space_group_name_H-M   'P 1'
#
loop_
_entity.id
_entity.type
_entity.pdbx_description
1 polymer ?
#
loop_
_entity_poly.entity_id
_entity_poly.type
_entity_poly.pdbx_seq_one_letter_code
_entity_poly.pdbx_strand_id
1 'polypeptide(L)'
;MQNKGPVKLFAILFGLVSIYQLSFSFKADQIEDNAKKFAFEKILDSDSDYDAKRVLEQAKYLDSLKNETVFDIGIAEFNYDEVKEKAMNLGLDLKGGINVILQISVKDILVGLANGSKDPVFRKALSDAEELQKDSQNTYLEDFFVAFDAVEGQTKLASPDIFANRTLSEEVTFDMSDAEVKPVLSAKIDESIVSAFEVLRKRIDKFGVTQPNIQRIGNSGRILVELPGAKEIERVKGLLQSTAQLEFWDAFRGQDFLNFIVQANEVVKSMEVSEQVSETSDDTDSEIDDLLGTSSDSTFVEVNPILDVIKGQGYPGGPIIATFDFKSKERISEYLKMS
;
A
#
# COMPACT_ATOMS: atom_id res chain seq x y z
N MET A 1 -35.27 -52.13 -23.70
CA MET A 1 -35.87 -50.79 -23.99
C MET A 1 -35.41 -49.84 -22.90
N GLN A 2 -34.57 -48.87 -23.22
CA GLN A 2 -34.19 -47.83 -22.24
C GLN A 2 -35.43 -46.98 -21.93
N ASN A 3 -35.79 -46.97 -20.66
CA ASN A 3 -36.91 -46.19 -20.17
C ASN A 3 -36.53 -44.71 -20.19
N LYS A 4 -36.83 -43.97 -21.27
CA LYS A 4 -36.46 -42.55 -21.51
C LYS A 4 -37.23 -41.59 -20.65
N GLY A 5 -38.32 -42.04 -20.00
CA GLY A 5 -39.19 -41.19 -19.16
C GLY A 5 -38.48 -40.62 -17.93
N PRO A 6 -37.86 -41.44 -17.07
CA PRO A 6 -37.13 -40.96 -15.90
C PRO A 6 -35.96 -40.03 -16.25
N VAL A 7 -35.25 -40.31 -17.35
CA VAL A 7 -34.13 -39.43 -17.80
C VAL A 7 -34.64 -38.04 -18.21
N LYS A 8 -35.76 -37.95 -18.93
CA LYS A 8 -36.37 -36.66 -19.30
C LYS A 8 -36.86 -35.92 -18.08
N LEU A 9 -37.52 -36.58 -17.13
CA LEU A 9 -37.97 -35.98 -15.88
C LEU A 9 -36.78 -35.42 -15.10
N PHE A 10 -35.70 -36.18 -14.95
CA PHE A 10 -34.50 -35.75 -14.25
C PHE A 10 -33.84 -34.55 -14.94
N ALA A 11 -33.75 -34.56 -16.27
CA ALA A 11 -33.19 -33.45 -17.03
C ALA A 11 -34.00 -32.16 -16.85
N ILE A 12 -35.35 -32.22 -16.83
CA ILE A 12 -36.23 -31.09 -16.59
C ILE A 12 -36.05 -30.57 -15.17
N LEU A 13 -36.02 -31.47 -14.17
CA LEU A 13 -35.86 -31.08 -12.76
C LEU A 13 -34.50 -30.43 -12.51
N PHE A 14 -33.43 -30.98 -13.10
CA PHE A 14 -32.11 -30.41 -13.04
C PHE A 14 -32.05 -29.02 -13.71
N GLY A 15 -32.70 -28.86 -14.87
CA GLY A 15 -32.84 -27.57 -15.55
C GLY A 15 -33.52 -26.51 -14.68
N LEU A 16 -34.61 -26.87 -14.00
CA LEU A 16 -35.33 -25.99 -13.07
C LEU A 16 -34.47 -25.57 -11.88
N VAL A 17 -33.74 -26.53 -11.28
CA VAL A 17 -32.81 -26.24 -10.18
C VAL A 17 -31.69 -25.31 -10.66
N SER A 18 -31.15 -25.52 -11.87
CA SER A 18 -30.11 -24.65 -12.43
C SER A 18 -30.61 -23.20 -12.66
N ILE A 19 -31.83 -23.07 -13.22
CA ILE A 19 -32.44 -21.72 -13.40
C ILE A 19 -32.66 -21.03 -12.05
N TYR A 20 -33.17 -21.77 -11.07
CA TYR A 20 -33.34 -21.28 -9.70
C TYR A 20 -32.01 -20.77 -9.12
N GLN A 21 -30.93 -21.56 -9.22
CA GLN A 21 -29.62 -21.21 -8.73
C GLN A 21 -29.04 -19.97 -9.44
N LEU A 22 -29.16 -19.91 -10.77
CA LEU A 22 -28.67 -18.79 -11.57
C LEU A 22 -29.43 -17.49 -11.29
N SER A 23 -30.70 -17.56 -10.89
CA SER A 23 -31.50 -16.36 -10.56
C SER A 23 -30.92 -15.57 -9.40
N PHE A 24 -30.36 -16.24 -8.40
CA PHE A 24 -29.69 -15.58 -7.28
C PHE A 24 -28.41 -14.86 -7.71
N SER A 25 -27.60 -15.48 -8.57
CA SER A 25 -26.36 -14.86 -9.09
C SER A 25 -26.68 -13.62 -9.91
N PHE A 26 -27.69 -13.69 -10.80
CA PHE A 26 -28.13 -12.54 -11.58
C PHE A 26 -28.65 -11.41 -10.70
N LYS A 27 -29.42 -11.75 -9.66
CA LYS A 27 -29.96 -10.76 -8.73
C LYS A 27 -28.89 -10.11 -7.87
N ALA A 28 -27.92 -10.90 -7.38
CA ALA A 28 -26.77 -10.38 -6.63
C ALA A 28 -25.96 -9.38 -7.47
N ASP A 29 -25.61 -9.75 -8.71
CA ASP A 29 -24.90 -8.86 -9.64
C ASP A 29 -25.67 -7.56 -9.92
N GLN A 30 -26.99 -7.63 -10.11
CA GLN A 30 -27.83 -6.46 -10.30
C GLN A 30 -27.79 -5.50 -9.10
N ILE A 31 -27.86 -6.04 -7.87
CA ILE A 31 -27.81 -5.23 -6.65
C ILE A 31 -26.43 -4.59 -6.49
N GLU A 32 -25.35 -5.34 -6.70
CA GLU A 32 -23.98 -4.82 -6.62
C GLU A 32 -23.72 -3.72 -7.67
N ASP A 33 -24.22 -3.87 -8.88
CA ASP A 33 -24.11 -2.84 -9.93
C ASP A 33 -24.94 -1.58 -9.61
N ASN A 34 -26.10 -1.73 -9.00
CA ASN A 34 -26.89 -0.59 -8.52
C ASN A 34 -26.16 0.14 -7.38
N ALA A 35 -25.54 -0.58 -6.45
CA ALA A 35 -24.73 0.00 -5.39
C ALA A 35 -23.54 0.80 -5.94
N LYS A 36 -22.86 0.27 -6.97
CA LYS A 36 -21.80 1.00 -7.68
C LYS A 36 -22.31 2.26 -8.32
N LYS A 37 -23.40 2.19 -9.09
CA LYS A 37 -24.02 3.37 -9.73
C LYS A 37 -24.38 4.44 -8.70
N PHE A 38 -25.04 4.06 -7.61
CA PHE A 38 -25.38 4.95 -6.51
C PHE A 38 -24.14 5.67 -5.93
N ALA A 39 -23.06 4.95 -5.70
CA ALA A 39 -21.81 5.52 -5.20
C ALA A 39 -21.18 6.49 -6.20
N PHE A 40 -21.21 6.17 -7.51
CA PHE A 40 -20.70 7.04 -8.57
C PHE A 40 -21.52 8.32 -8.74
N GLU A 41 -22.85 8.26 -8.60
CA GLU A 41 -23.75 9.43 -8.67
C GLU A 41 -23.55 10.35 -7.46
N LYS A 42 -23.27 9.78 -6.28
CA LYS A 42 -23.14 10.52 -5.03
C LYS A 42 -21.76 11.17 -4.85
N ILE A 43 -20.69 10.53 -5.34
CA ILE A 43 -19.32 10.99 -5.18
C ILE A 43 -18.73 11.33 -6.54
N LEU A 44 -18.43 12.61 -6.75
CA LEU A 44 -17.86 13.13 -7.99
C LEU A 44 -16.34 12.88 -8.05
N ASP A 45 -15.78 12.78 -9.27
CA ASP A 45 -14.34 12.59 -9.49
C ASP A 45 -13.47 13.77 -8.99
N SER A 46 -14.10 14.92 -8.74
CA SER A 46 -13.43 16.12 -8.20
C SER A 46 -13.20 16.08 -6.69
N ASP A 47 -13.79 15.14 -5.97
CA ASP A 47 -13.59 14.99 -4.52
C ASP A 47 -12.22 14.43 -4.19
N SER A 48 -11.59 14.94 -3.14
CA SER A 48 -10.39 14.30 -2.59
C SER A 48 -10.75 12.91 -2.07
N ASP A 49 -9.92 11.90 -2.42
CA ASP A 49 -10.12 10.50 -2.05
C ASP A 49 -11.46 9.89 -2.53
N TYR A 50 -11.94 10.34 -3.73
CA TYR A 50 -13.23 9.91 -4.28
C TYR A 50 -13.41 8.39 -4.34
N ASP A 51 -12.33 7.66 -4.61
CA ASP A 51 -12.35 6.20 -4.67
C ASP A 51 -12.67 5.55 -3.31
N ALA A 52 -12.01 5.98 -2.24
CA ALA A 52 -12.26 5.47 -0.90
C ALA A 52 -13.70 5.83 -0.44
N LYS A 53 -14.15 7.04 -0.76
CA LYS A 53 -15.51 7.49 -0.47
C LYS A 53 -16.57 6.67 -1.23
N ARG A 54 -16.32 6.35 -2.51
CA ARG A 54 -17.22 5.50 -3.32
C ARG A 54 -17.35 4.10 -2.75
N VAL A 55 -16.24 3.47 -2.36
CA VAL A 55 -16.26 2.16 -1.71
C VAL A 55 -17.07 2.19 -0.41
N LEU A 56 -16.89 3.25 0.40
CA LEU A 56 -17.64 3.41 1.64
C LEU A 56 -19.15 3.60 1.39
N GLU A 57 -19.54 4.43 0.41
CA GLU A 57 -20.93 4.66 0.08
C GLU A 57 -21.58 3.42 -0.56
N GLN A 58 -20.84 2.67 -1.38
CA GLN A 58 -21.30 1.38 -1.88
C GLN A 58 -21.54 0.38 -0.73
N ALA A 59 -20.62 0.30 0.23
CA ALA A 59 -20.78 -0.57 1.40
C ALA A 59 -22.00 -0.16 2.24
N LYS A 60 -22.21 1.13 2.48
CA LYS A 60 -23.40 1.64 3.21
C LYS A 60 -24.71 1.31 2.47
N TYR A 61 -24.73 1.45 1.15
CA TYR A 61 -25.89 1.09 0.35
C TYR A 61 -26.22 -0.40 0.47
N LEU A 62 -25.23 -1.28 0.35
CA LEU A 62 -25.41 -2.72 0.51
C LEU A 62 -25.83 -3.09 1.94
N ASP A 63 -25.28 -2.40 2.96
CA ASP A 63 -25.65 -2.60 4.34
C ASP A 63 -27.11 -2.23 4.64
N SER A 64 -27.62 -1.19 3.99
CA SER A 64 -29.03 -0.81 4.12
C SER A 64 -29.99 -1.87 3.58
N LEU A 65 -29.56 -2.68 2.62
CA LEU A 65 -30.36 -3.75 2.01
C LEU A 65 -30.33 -5.08 2.78
N LYS A 66 -29.56 -5.20 3.85
CA LYS A 66 -29.48 -6.44 4.64
C LYS A 66 -30.78 -6.87 5.29
N ASN A 67 -31.62 -5.89 5.66
CA ASN A 67 -32.91 -6.13 6.30
C ASN A 67 -34.11 -5.92 5.36
N GLU A 68 -33.86 -5.58 4.10
CA GLU A 68 -34.92 -5.36 3.11
C GLU A 68 -35.06 -6.56 2.18
N THR A 69 -36.30 -6.88 1.80
CA THR A 69 -36.55 -7.91 0.78
C THR A 69 -36.10 -7.39 -0.58
N VAL A 70 -35.02 -7.97 -1.12
CA VAL A 70 -34.44 -7.58 -2.41
C VAL A 70 -34.80 -8.56 -3.53
N PHE A 71 -35.22 -9.78 -3.19
CA PHE A 71 -35.57 -10.80 -4.13
C PHE A 71 -36.76 -11.63 -3.62
N ASP A 72 -37.90 -11.58 -4.36
CA ASP A 72 -39.10 -12.34 -4.07
C ASP A 72 -39.39 -13.27 -5.25
N ILE A 73 -39.52 -14.57 -4.97
CA ILE A 73 -39.85 -15.62 -5.92
C ILE A 73 -41.33 -16.09 -5.78
N GLY A 74 -42.13 -15.38 -5.03
CA GLY A 74 -43.54 -15.65 -4.78
C GLY A 74 -43.84 -16.71 -3.73
N ILE A 75 -42.87 -17.58 -3.39
CA ILE A 75 -42.95 -18.59 -2.34
C ILE A 75 -41.98 -18.35 -1.19
N ALA A 76 -41.00 -17.48 -1.42
CA ALA A 76 -40.00 -17.09 -0.43
C ALA A 76 -39.42 -15.72 -0.78
N GLU A 77 -39.16 -14.92 0.24
CA GLU A 77 -38.54 -13.62 0.16
C GLU A 77 -37.12 -13.71 0.68
N PHE A 78 -36.18 -13.00 0.05
CA PHE A 78 -34.78 -13.03 0.40
C PHE A 78 -34.22 -11.61 0.54
N ASN A 79 -33.44 -11.39 1.59
CA ASN A 79 -32.65 -10.18 1.77
C ASN A 79 -31.32 -10.28 0.98
N TYR A 80 -30.52 -9.19 1.00
CA TYR A 80 -29.26 -9.18 0.23
C TYR A 80 -28.26 -10.25 0.68
N ASP A 81 -28.09 -10.46 1.99
CA ASP A 81 -27.12 -11.43 2.51
C ASP A 81 -27.52 -12.87 2.11
N GLU A 82 -28.79 -13.20 2.17
CA GLU A 82 -29.32 -14.51 1.74
C GLU A 82 -29.17 -14.72 0.23
N VAL A 83 -29.42 -13.68 -0.58
CA VAL A 83 -29.21 -13.73 -2.03
C VAL A 83 -27.75 -13.94 -2.35
N LYS A 84 -26.84 -13.25 -1.65
CA LYS A 84 -25.40 -13.36 -1.84
C LYS A 84 -24.85 -14.73 -1.42
N GLU A 85 -25.34 -15.28 -0.30
CA GLU A 85 -24.97 -16.63 0.15
C GLU A 85 -25.39 -17.72 -0.83
N LYS A 86 -26.57 -17.58 -1.46
CA LYS A 86 -27.11 -18.51 -2.46
C LYS A 86 -26.59 -18.29 -3.87
N ALA A 87 -26.00 -17.13 -4.17
CA ALA A 87 -25.42 -16.83 -5.46
C ALA A 87 -24.21 -17.73 -5.75
N MET A 88 -24.08 -18.14 -6.99
CA MET A 88 -22.91 -18.92 -7.42
C MET A 88 -21.68 -18.05 -7.44
N ASN A 89 -20.59 -18.57 -6.89
CA ASN A 89 -19.27 -17.94 -6.98
C ASN A 89 -18.73 -18.08 -8.39
N LEU A 90 -18.90 -17.04 -9.20
CA LEU A 90 -18.38 -17.01 -10.56
C LEU A 90 -16.90 -16.64 -10.52
N GLY A 91 -16.04 -17.56 -10.96
CA GLY A 91 -14.59 -17.34 -11.02
C GLY A 91 -14.19 -16.33 -12.10
N LEU A 92 -12.88 -16.08 -12.19
CA LEU A 92 -12.24 -15.19 -13.17
C LEU A 92 -12.65 -15.44 -14.61
N ASP A 93 -12.85 -16.70 -14.98
CA ASP A 93 -13.21 -17.11 -16.35
C ASP A 93 -14.59 -16.61 -16.80
N LEU A 94 -15.50 -16.39 -15.86
CA LEU A 94 -16.87 -15.96 -16.13
C LEU A 94 -17.10 -14.46 -15.86
N LYS A 95 -16.51 -13.90 -14.82
CA LYS A 95 -16.65 -12.46 -14.48
C LYS A 95 -15.52 -11.61 -15.06
N GLY A 96 -14.45 -12.21 -15.57
CA GLY A 96 -13.20 -11.49 -15.82
C GLY A 96 -12.57 -11.05 -14.51
N GLY A 97 -11.49 -10.28 -14.56
CA GLY A 97 -10.84 -9.77 -13.35
C GLY A 97 -9.33 -9.78 -13.47
N ILE A 98 -8.68 -9.75 -12.32
CA ILE A 98 -7.23 -9.65 -12.20
C ILE A 98 -6.69 -10.88 -11.48
N ASN A 99 -5.65 -11.48 -12.08
CA ASN A 99 -4.87 -12.54 -11.48
C ASN A 99 -3.44 -12.03 -11.33
N VAL A 100 -2.92 -12.01 -10.10
CA VAL A 100 -1.55 -11.59 -9.82
C VAL A 100 -0.87 -12.59 -8.89
N ILE A 101 0.42 -12.79 -9.11
CA ILE A 101 1.30 -13.51 -8.20
C ILE A 101 2.18 -12.48 -7.51
N LEU A 102 2.04 -12.39 -6.20
CA LEU A 102 2.89 -11.57 -5.34
C LEU A 102 3.99 -12.45 -4.75
N GLN A 103 5.19 -11.91 -4.66
CA GLN A 103 6.30 -12.57 -4.00
C GLN A 103 6.74 -11.72 -2.80
N ILE A 104 6.78 -12.34 -1.63
CA ILE A 104 7.31 -11.72 -0.43
C ILE A 104 8.84 -11.73 -0.52
N SER A 105 9.47 -10.59 -0.25
CA SER A 105 10.91 -10.46 -0.26
C SER A 105 11.51 -11.11 0.99
N VAL A 106 11.96 -12.36 0.86
CA VAL A 106 12.68 -13.08 1.93
C VAL A 106 13.99 -12.38 2.26
N LYS A 107 14.62 -11.73 1.27
CA LYS A 107 15.80 -10.87 1.49
C LYS A 107 15.53 -9.76 2.51
N ASP A 108 14.43 -9.03 2.34
CA ASP A 108 14.09 -7.93 3.24
C ASP A 108 13.71 -8.43 4.63
N ILE A 109 13.10 -9.61 4.73
CA ILE A 109 12.86 -10.27 6.02
C ILE A 109 14.21 -10.59 6.70
N LEU A 110 15.16 -11.19 5.99
CA LEU A 110 16.50 -11.48 6.54
C LEU A 110 17.22 -10.20 6.98
N VAL A 111 17.16 -9.14 6.18
CA VAL A 111 17.73 -7.83 6.55
C VAL A 111 17.04 -7.26 7.79
N GLY A 112 15.73 -7.40 7.90
CA GLY A 112 14.95 -7.00 9.09
C GLY A 112 15.32 -7.80 10.33
N LEU A 113 15.41 -9.13 10.23
CA LEU A 113 15.83 -10.02 11.32
C LEU A 113 17.27 -9.74 11.77
N ALA A 114 18.15 -9.35 10.83
CA ALA A 114 19.51 -8.91 11.10
C ALA A 114 19.61 -7.44 11.56
N ASN A 115 18.48 -6.78 11.89
CA ASN A 115 18.41 -5.38 12.31
C ASN A 115 19.18 -4.43 11.37
N GLY A 116 19.04 -4.66 10.05
CA GLY A 116 19.73 -3.86 9.05
C GLY A 116 21.26 -4.01 9.04
N SER A 117 21.79 -5.16 9.44
CA SER A 117 23.22 -5.45 9.52
C SER A 117 24.00 -4.93 8.31
N LYS A 118 25.17 -4.34 8.59
CA LYS A 118 26.12 -3.88 7.58
C LYS A 118 27.33 -4.82 7.43
N ASP A 119 27.28 -5.99 8.08
CA ASP A 119 28.34 -6.99 7.99
C ASP A 119 28.62 -7.34 6.51
N PRO A 120 29.90 -7.28 6.08
CA PRO A 120 30.26 -7.50 4.67
C PRO A 120 29.97 -8.93 4.20
N VAL A 121 30.14 -9.95 5.06
CA VAL A 121 29.87 -11.35 4.73
C VAL A 121 28.38 -11.56 4.52
N PHE A 122 27.57 -11.04 5.45
CA PHE A 122 26.11 -11.09 5.33
C PHE A 122 25.61 -10.40 4.06
N ARG A 123 26.10 -9.18 3.79
CA ARG A 123 25.69 -8.42 2.59
C ARG A 123 26.12 -9.12 1.30
N LYS A 124 27.32 -9.70 1.28
CA LYS A 124 27.79 -10.48 0.14
C LYS A 124 26.93 -11.72 -0.07
N ALA A 125 26.63 -12.48 0.98
CA ALA A 125 25.76 -13.65 0.91
C ALA A 125 24.36 -13.32 0.38
N LEU A 126 23.76 -12.18 0.77
CA LEU A 126 22.49 -11.73 0.21
C LEU A 126 22.57 -11.43 -1.30
N SER A 127 23.67 -10.85 -1.76
CA SER A 127 23.88 -10.56 -3.19
C SER A 127 24.14 -11.83 -3.98
N ASP A 128 24.97 -12.71 -3.48
CA ASP A 128 25.29 -13.99 -4.13
C ASP A 128 24.03 -14.89 -4.21
N ALA A 129 23.17 -14.87 -3.19
CA ALA A 129 21.89 -15.57 -3.20
C ALA A 129 20.94 -15.05 -4.29
N GLU A 130 20.91 -13.74 -4.56
CA GLU A 130 20.14 -13.18 -5.67
C GLU A 130 20.63 -13.65 -7.04
N GLU A 131 21.94 -13.84 -7.17
CA GLU A 131 22.52 -14.38 -8.41
C GLU A 131 22.19 -15.87 -8.58
N LEU A 132 22.36 -16.65 -7.51
CA LEU A 132 22.02 -18.08 -7.50
C LEU A 132 20.54 -18.32 -7.86
N GLN A 133 19.64 -17.48 -7.34
CA GLN A 133 18.19 -17.64 -7.57
C GLN A 133 17.78 -17.49 -9.03
N LYS A 134 18.61 -16.86 -9.88
CA LYS A 134 18.30 -16.74 -11.32
C LYS A 134 18.28 -18.10 -12.04
N ASP A 135 19.11 -19.03 -11.58
CA ASP A 135 19.33 -20.33 -12.21
C ASP A 135 18.91 -21.51 -11.34
N SER A 136 18.62 -21.27 -10.05
CA SER A 136 18.24 -22.32 -9.09
C SER A 136 16.72 -22.51 -9.03
N GLN A 137 16.31 -23.71 -8.59
CA GLN A 137 14.91 -24.00 -8.25
C GLN A 137 14.65 -23.96 -6.75
N ASN A 138 15.66 -23.60 -5.96
CA ASN A 138 15.59 -23.49 -4.52
C ASN A 138 14.77 -22.27 -4.09
N THR A 139 14.42 -22.21 -2.81
CA THR A 139 13.91 -20.97 -2.21
C THR A 139 15.06 -19.97 -2.01
N TYR A 140 14.75 -18.67 -1.96
CA TYR A 140 15.77 -17.65 -1.67
C TYR A 140 16.55 -17.93 -0.36
N LEU A 141 15.85 -18.47 0.64
CA LEU A 141 16.48 -18.82 1.92
C LEU A 141 17.51 -19.95 1.77
N GLU A 142 17.21 -20.96 0.99
CA GLU A 142 18.16 -22.06 0.71
C GLU A 142 19.37 -21.54 -0.04
N ASP A 143 19.15 -20.71 -1.08
CA ASP A 143 20.25 -20.07 -1.81
C ASP A 143 21.08 -19.14 -0.94
N PHE A 144 20.44 -18.41 0.01
CA PHE A 144 21.15 -17.61 1.00
C PHE A 144 22.03 -18.46 1.90
N PHE A 145 21.57 -19.59 2.37
CA PHE A 145 22.39 -20.49 3.19
C PHE A 145 23.58 -21.04 2.41
N VAL A 146 23.38 -21.44 1.15
CA VAL A 146 24.45 -21.89 0.27
C VAL A 146 25.47 -20.76 0.03
N ALA A 147 25.00 -19.56 -0.25
CA ALA A 147 25.85 -18.40 -0.46
C ALA A 147 26.63 -18.04 0.80
N PHE A 148 25.98 -18.05 1.97
CA PHE A 148 26.63 -17.73 3.24
C PHE A 148 27.74 -18.74 3.58
N ASP A 149 27.47 -20.02 3.39
CA ASP A 149 28.44 -21.09 3.61
C ASP A 149 29.65 -21.00 2.63
N ALA A 150 29.44 -20.42 1.43
CA ALA A 150 30.48 -20.27 0.41
C ALA A 150 31.38 -19.02 0.59
N VAL A 151 30.91 -18.01 1.34
CA VAL A 151 31.71 -16.81 1.57
C VAL A 151 32.88 -17.12 2.52
N GLU A 152 34.11 -16.90 2.06
CA GLU A 152 35.28 -17.02 2.90
C GLU A 152 35.25 -15.97 4.02
N GLY A 153 35.18 -16.40 5.27
CA GLY A 153 35.15 -15.55 6.44
C GLY A 153 34.93 -16.34 7.72
N GLN A 154 35.29 -15.77 8.87
CA GLN A 154 35.07 -16.41 10.18
C GLN A 154 33.76 -15.95 10.83
N THR A 155 32.89 -15.27 10.07
CA THR A 155 31.63 -14.74 10.60
C THR A 155 30.59 -15.85 10.61
N LYS A 156 29.96 -16.06 11.77
CA LYS A 156 28.84 -17.00 11.95
C LYS A 156 27.50 -16.32 11.77
N LEU A 157 26.48 -17.07 11.40
CA LEU A 157 25.09 -16.59 11.46
C LEU A 157 24.71 -16.08 12.86
N ALA A 158 25.21 -16.76 13.91
CA ALA A 158 25.04 -16.37 15.31
C ALA A 158 25.92 -15.19 15.75
N SER A 159 26.44 -14.37 14.84
CA SER A 159 27.14 -13.14 15.19
C SER A 159 26.19 -12.08 15.76
N PRO A 160 26.62 -11.30 16.79
CA PRO A 160 25.85 -10.14 17.28
C PRO A 160 25.56 -9.09 16.20
N ASP A 161 26.46 -9.00 15.20
CA ASP A 161 26.30 -8.08 14.07
C ASP A 161 25.31 -8.60 13.03
N ILE A 162 24.85 -9.86 13.13
CA ILE A 162 23.90 -10.47 12.18
C ILE A 162 22.63 -10.91 12.94
N PHE A 163 22.55 -12.17 13.42
CA PHE A 163 21.30 -12.71 13.98
C PHE A 163 21.31 -12.89 15.50
N ALA A 164 22.46 -12.92 16.19
CA ALA A 164 22.50 -12.90 17.66
C ALA A 164 22.30 -11.47 18.19
N ASN A 165 21.32 -10.77 17.64
CA ASN A 165 21.00 -9.39 17.96
C ASN A 165 19.77 -9.30 18.89
N ARG A 166 19.39 -8.07 19.30
CA ARG A 166 18.28 -7.83 20.23
C ARG A 166 16.93 -8.36 19.71
N THR A 167 16.73 -8.41 18.40
CA THR A 167 15.46 -8.86 17.78
C THR A 167 15.25 -10.36 17.95
N LEU A 168 16.32 -11.14 17.94
CA LEU A 168 16.32 -12.61 18.04
C LEU A 168 16.96 -13.14 19.31
N SER A 169 17.17 -12.29 20.33
CA SER A 169 17.92 -12.62 21.55
C SER A 169 17.36 -13.79 22.37
N GLU A 170 16.08 -14.11 22.19
CA GLU A 170 15.45 -15.25 22.86
C GLU A 170 15.67 -16.57 22.12
N GLU A 171 15.93 -16.54 20.81
CA GLU A 171 16.02 -17.73 19.96
C GLU A 171 17.44 -17.99 19.40
N VAL A 172 18.25 -16.94 19.25
CA VAL A 172 19.61 -17.05 18.71
C VAL A 172 20.63 -16.49 19.70
N THR A 173 21.45 -17.36 20.24
CA THR A 173 22.55 -17.01 21.14
C THR A 173 23.89 -17.11 20.40
N PHE A 174 24.90 -16.36 20.84
CA PHE A 174 26.19 -16.24 20.17
C PHE A 174 26.97 -17.57 20.08
N ASP A 175 26.72 -18.49 21.00
CA ASP A 175 27.39 -19.82 21.08
C ASP A 175 26.78 -20.83 20.09
N MET A 176 25.61 -20.56 19.50
CA MET A 176 25.00 -21.44 18.51
C MET A 176 25.85 -21.59 17.26
N SER A 177 25.77 -22.78 16.68
CA SER A 177 26.36 -23.08 15.37
C SER A 177 25.40 -22.63 14.26
N ASP A 178 25.90 -22.43 13.03
CA ASP A 178 25.07 -22.09 11.88
C ASP A 178 24.00 -23.16 11.58
N ALA A 179 24.31 -24.43 11.86
CA ALA A 179 23.35 -25.54 11.73
C ALA A 179 22.16 -25.42 12.68
N GLU A 180 22.35 -24.82 13.86
CA GLU A 180 21.28 -24.57 14.83
C GLU A 180 20.50 -23.29 14.52
N VAL A 181 21.14 -22.28 13.91
CA VAL A 181 20.50 -21.01 13.54
C VAL A 181 19.61 -21.16 12.29
N LYS A 182 20.04 -21.95 11.30
CA LYS A 182 19.28 -22.15 10.04
C LYS A 182 17.83 -22.54 10.25
N PRO A 183 17.46 -23.53 11.08
CA PRO A 183 16.06 -23.87 11.35
C PRO A 183 15.29 -22.75 12.07
N VAL A 184 15.93 -21.98 12.95
CA VAL A 184 15.31 -20.83 13.62
C VAL A 184 14.95 -19.75 12.60
N LEU A 185 15.87 -19.42 11.70
CA LEU A 185 15.61 -18.46 10.63
C LEU A 185 14.49 -18.94 9.69
N SER A 186 14.48 -20.23 9.33
CA SER A 186 13.41 -20.80 8.51
C SER A 186 12.05 -20.64 9.17
N ALA A 187 11.95 -20.93 10.46
CA ALA A 187 10.70 -20.75 11.21
C ALA A 187 10.26 -19.29 11.28
N LYS A 188 11.19 -18.35 11.52
CA LYS A 188 10.89 -16.90 11.56
C LYS A 188 10.48 -16.34 10.21
N ILE A 189 11.05 -16.82 9.13
CA ILE A 189 10.66 -16.44 7.77
C ILE A 189 9.27 -16.97 7.45
N ASP A 190 8.96 -18.22 7.79
CA ASP A 190 7.62 -18.78 7.60
C ASP A 190 6.56 -18.02 8.41
N GLU A 191 6.86 -17.66 9.65
CA GLU A 191 6.00 -16.82 10.50
C GLU A 191 5.77 -15.44 9.87
N SER A 192 6.82 -14.83 9.34
CA SER A 192 6.74 -13.53 8.64
C SER A 192 5.90 -13.62 7.36
N ILE A 193 6.03 -14.71 6.59
CA ILE A 193 5.23 -14.97 5.38
C ILE A 193 3.75 -15.15 5.75
N VAL A 194 3.44 -15.90 6.83
CA VAL A 194 2.06 -16.06 7.31
C VAL A 194 1.47 -14.71 7.73
N SER A 195 2.22 -13.91 8.48
CA SER A 195 1.80 -12.59 8.91
C SER A 195 1.54 -11.65 7.71
N ALA A 196 2.43 -11.64 6.73
CA ALA A 196 2.25 -10.87 5.50
C ALA A 196 1.03 -11.31 4.69
N PHE A 197 0.77 -12.62 4.61
CA PHE A 197 -0.43 -13.19 3.98
C PHE A 197 -1.71 -12.70 4.66
N GLU A 198 -1.78 -12.72 5.99
CA GLU A 198 -2.95 -12.25 6.73
C GLU A 198 -3.17 -10.73 6.57
N VAL A 199 -2.09 -9.94 6.53
CA VAL A 199 -2.19 -8.51 6.25
C VAL A 199 -2.73 -8.26 4.85
N LEU A 200 -2.22 -8.99 3.85
CA LEU A 200 -2.67 -8.90 2.47
C LEU A 200 -4.16 -9.27 2.33
N ARG A 201 -4.58 -10.37 2.96
CA ARG A 201 -5.97 -10.80 3.01
C ARG A 201 -6.88 -9.72 3.56
N LYS A 202 -6.54 -9.14 4.72
CA LYS A 202 -7.32 -8.05 5.34
C LYS A 202 -7.40 -6.80 4.46
N ARG A 203 -6.36 -6.50 3.66
CA ARG A 203 -6.38 -5.39 2.71
C ARG A 203 -7.34 -5.64 1.56
N ILE A 204 -7.28 -6.85 1.00
CA ILE A 204 -8.13 -7.25 -0.11
C ILE A 204 -9.60 -7.27 0.32
N ASP A 205 -9.90 -7.78 1.51
CA ASP A 205 -11.26 -7.77 2.07
C ASP A 205 -11.81 -6.33 2.20
N LYS A 206 -10.96 -5.38 2.61
CA LYS A 206 -11.34 -3.95 2.69
C LYS A 206 -11.50 -3.27 1.33
N PHE A 207 -10.93 -3.83 0.28
CA PHE A 207 -11.02 -3.27 -1.07
C PHE A 207 -12.42 -3.45 -1.69
N GLY A 208 -13.28 -4.27 -1.11
CA GLY A 208 -14.65 -4.48 -1.55
C GLY A 208 -14.78 -5.32 -2.83
N VAL A 209 -13.77 -6.08 -3.20
CA VAL A 209 -13.89 -7.08 -4.27
C VAL A 209 -14.72 -8.24 -3.77
N THR A 210 -15.72 -8.63 -4.55
CA THR A 210 -16.58 -9.77 -4.22
C THR A 210 -15.79 -11.07 -4.37
N GLN A 211 -15.65 -11.82 -3.27
CA GLN A 211 -15.08 -13.18 -3.26
C GLN A 211 -13.67 -13.28 -3.86
N PRO A 212 -12.67 -12.59 -3.28
CA PRO A 212 -11.30 -12.75 -3.69
C PRO A 212 -10.80 -14.16 -3.35
N ASN A 213 -10.03 -14.77 -4.25
CA ASN A 213 -9.32 -16.01 -3.96
C ASN A 213 -7.85 -15.69 -3.67
N ILE A 214 -7.38 -16.06 -2.48
CA ILE A 214 -6.01 -15.76 -2.04
C ILE A 214 -5.40 -17.05 -1.54
N GLN A 215 -4.32 -17.51 -2.18
CA GLN A 215 -3.67 -18.79 -1.88
C GLN A 215 -2.16 -18.65 -1.82
N ARG A 216 -1.53 -19.32 -0.86
CA ARG A 216 -0.07 -19.47 -0.81
C ARG A 216 0.36 -20.54 -1.81
N ILE A 217 1.40 -20.26 -2.59
CA ILE A 217 1.99 -21.22 -3.55
C ILE A 217 3.19 -21.90 -2.88
N GLY A 218 2.94 -23.04 -2.28
CA GLY A 218 4.00 -23.80 -1.57
C GLY A 218 4.68 -22.98 -0.48
N ASN A 219 5.97 -23.22 -0.27
CA ASN A 219 6.81 -22.53 0.73
C ASN A 219 7.68 -21.42 0.10
N SER A 220 7.42 -21.05 -1.15
CA SER A 220 8.25 -20.11 -1.93
C SER A 220 8.04 -18.62 -1.57
N GLY A 221 7.18 -18.32 -0.59
CA GLY A 221 6.79 -16.92 -0.29
C GLY A 221 5.92 -16.29 -1.38
N ARG A 222 5.46 -17.06 -2.37
CA ARG A 222 4.54 -16.60 -3.42
C ARG A 222 3.09 -16.74 -2.99
N ILE A 223 2.30 -15.72 -3.32
CA ILE A 223 0.86 -15.67 -3.01
C ILE A 223 0.13 -15.38 -4.32
N LEU A 224 -0.76 -16.30 -4.69
CA LEU A 224 -1.71 -16.10 -5.77
C LEU A 224 -2.88 -15.28 -5.25
N VAL A 225 -3.22 -14.22 -5.97
CA VAL A 225 -4.36 -13.35 -5.69
C VAL A 225 -5.22 -13.25 -6.93
N GLU A 226 -6.45 -13.73 -6.84
CA GLU A 226 -7.45 -13.63 -7.89
C GLU A 226 -8.58 -12.72 -7.42
N LEU A 227 -8.86 -11.70 -8.20
CA LEU A 227 -9.85 -10.67 -7.91
C LEU A 227 -10.90 -10.63 -9.01
N PRO A 228 -11.96 -11.45 -8.92
CA PRO A 228 -13.02 -11.49 -9.92
C PRO A 228 -13.73 -10.13 -10.02
N GLY A 229 -13.98 -9.67 -11.24
CA GLY A 229 -14.69 -8.44 -11.52
C GLY A 229 -13.91 -7.14 -11.29
N ALA A 230 -12.65 -7.21 -10.83
CA ALA A 230 -11.79 -6.04 -10.70
C ALA A 230 -11.35 -5.57 -12.10
N LYS A 231 -11.50 -4.25 -12.38
CA LYS A 231 -11.18 -3.65 -13.68
C LYS A 231 -9.96 -2.73 -13.64
N GLU A 232 -9.62 -2.18 -12.47
CA GLU A 232 -8.60 -1.16 -12.31
C GLU A 232 -7.26 -1.78 -11.87
N ILE A 233 -6.47 -2.28 -12.83
CA ILE A 233 -5.22 -3.01 -12.57
C ILE A 233 -4.23 -2.17 -11.76
N GLU A 234 -4.00 -0.92 -12.13
CA GLU A 234 -3.00 -0.05 -11.47
C GLU A 234 -3.39 0.27 -10.03
N ARG A 235 -4.67 0.48 -9.76
CA ARG A 235 -5.17 0.70 -8.41
C ARG A 235 -5.02 -0.54 -7.53
N VAL A 236 -5.37 -1.71 -8.05
CA VAL A 236 -5.18 -2.99 -7.37
C VAL A 236 -3.69 -3.21 -7.09
N LYS A 237 -2.83 -3.00 -8.07
CA LYS A 237 -1.38 -3.12 -7.94
C LYS A 237 -0.85 -2.18 -6.85
N GLY A 238 -1.23 -0.90 -6.89
CA GLY A 238 -0.86 0.07 -5.87
C GLY A 238 -1.29 -0.34 -4.47
N LEU A 239 -2.51 -0.86 -4.31
CA LEU A 239 -3.01 -1.36 -3.02
C LEU A 239 -2.23 -2.59 -2.51
N LEU A 240 -1.96 -3.54 -3.39
CA LEU A 240 -1.26 -4.78 -3.03
C LEU A 240 0.21 -4.52 -2.72
N GLN A 241 0.86 -3.60 -3.43
CA GLN A 241 2.27 -3.25 -3.26
C GLN A 241 2.50 -2.20 -2.16
N SER A 242 1.46 -1.48 -1.73
CA SER A 242 1.62 -0.49 -0.66
C SER A 242 2.08 -1.17 0.62
N THR A 243 3.27 -0.86 1.06
CA THR A 243 3.79 -1.27 2.36
C THR A 243 3.55 -0.14 3.35
N ALA A 244 2.79 -0.41 4.41
CA ALA A 244 2.72 0.51 5.54
C ALA A 244 3.83 0.10 6.51
N GLN A 245 4.93 0.82 6.50
CA GLN A 245 5.97 0.67 7.51
C GLN A 245 5.50 1.43 8.75
N LEU A 246 5.43 0.74 9.88
CA LEU A 246 5.15 1.38 11.17
C LEU A 246 6.46 2.00 11.66
N GLU A 247 6.48 3.31 11.76
CA GLU A 247 7.61 4.06 12.27
C GLU A 247 7.16 4.85 13.50
N PHE A 248 8.01 4.86 14.51
CA PHE A 248 7.83 5.69 15.69
C PHE A 248 8.83 6.83 15.63
N TRP A 249 8.32 8.05 15.61
CA TRP A 249 9.12 9.26 15.56
C TRP A 249 8.96 10.05 16.85
N ASP A 250 10.06 10.44 17.45
CA ASP A 250 10.02 11.44 18.51
C ASP A 250 9.60 12.78 17.88
N ALA A 251 8.49 13.31 18.34
CA ALA A 251 7.95 14.55 17.82
C ALA A 251 8.25 15.71 18.78
N PHE A 252 8.79 16.76 18.26
CA PHE A 252 8.91 18.02 18.99
C PHE A 252 7.54 18.72 19.05
N ARG A 253 7.36 19.56 20.07
CA ARG A 253 6.15 20.40 20.14
C ARG A 253 6.24 21.49 19.10
N GLY A 254 5.13 21.79 18.43
CA GLY A 254 5.08 22.83 17.39
C GLY A 254 5.56 24.20 17.88
N GLN A 255 5.35 24.51 19.17
CA GLN A 255 5.81 25.75 19.78
C GLN A 255 7.35 25.89 19.81
N ASP A 256 8.07 24.80 19.97
CA ASP A 256 9.53 24.78 20.03
C ASP A 256 10.16 25.07 18.66
N PHE A 257 9.40 24.79 17.59
CA PHE A 257 9.84 24.99 16.19
C PHE A 257 9.36 26.30 15.55
N LEU A 258 8.42 27.01 16.14
CA LEU A 258 7.88 28.24 15.55
C LEU A 258 9.00 29.28 15.26
N ASN A 259 9.90 29.49 16.22
CA ASN A 259 11.02 30.39 16.02
C ASN A 259 11.97 29.96 14.91
N PHE A 260 12.18 28.64 14.75
CA PHE A 260 12.99 28.11 13.66
C PHE A 260 12.33 28.38 12.30
N ILE A 261 11.02 28.12 12.15
CA ILE A 261 10.30 28.37 10.89
C ILE A 261 10.34 29.86 10.50
N VAL A 262 10.18 30.76 11.46
CA VAL A 262 10.28 32.22 11.22
C VAL A 262 11.69 32.60 10.78
N GLN A 263 12.73 32.11 11.46
CA GLN A 263 14.12 32.36 11.08
C GLN A 263 14.46 31.77 9.72
N ALA A 264 14.03 30.52 9.43
CA ALA A 264 14.21 29.88 8.14
C ALA A 264 13.54 30.70 7.02
N ASN A 265 12.34 31.24 7.25
CA ASN A 265 11.66 32.10 6.28
C ASN A 265 12.50 33.36 5.96
N GLU A 266 13.08 34.02 6.97
CA GLU A 266 13.93 35.20 6.77
C GLU A 266 15.22 34.85 5.98
N VAL A 267 15.84 33.71 6.28
CA VAL A 267 17.04 33.25 5.56
C VAL A 267 16.71 32.97 4.10
N VAL A 268 15.64 32.21 3.81
CA VAL A 268 15.23 31.92 2.42
C VAL A 268 14.86 33.20 1.67
N LYS A 269 14.16 34.12 2.32
CA LYS A 269 13.83 35.44 1.75
C LYS A 269 15.10 36.22 1.38
N SER A 270 16.12 36.22 2.23
CA SER A 270 17.39 36.90 1.94
C SER A 270 18.16 36.24 0.79
N MET A 271 18.07 34.91 0.60
CA MET A 271 18.69 34.19 -0.49
C MET A 271 18.00 34.49 -1.82
N GLU A 272 16.65 34.44 -1.87
CA GLU A 272 15.88 34.77 -3.08
C GLU A 272 16.12 36.20 -3.55
N VAL A 273 16.24 37.18 -2.64
CA VAL A 273 16.58 38.58 -2.96
C VAL A 273 18.00 38.66 -3.52
N SER A 274 18.95 37.89 -3.00
CA SER A 274 20.34 37.90 -3.47
C SER A 274 20.48 37.25 -4.87
N GLU A 275 19.70 36.25 -5.22
CA GLU A 275 19.67 35.65 -6.56
C GLU A 275 19.08 36.63 -7.59
N GLN A 276 18.01 37.34 -7.28
CA GLN A 276 17.42 38.33 -8.19
C GLN A 276 18.35 39.52 -8.47
N VAL A 277 19.22 39.91 -7.49
CA VAL A 277 20.21 40.95 -7.71
C VAL A 277 21.41 40.49 -8.54
N SER A 278 21.69 39.15 -8.55
CA SER A 278 22.81 38.59 -9.32
C SER A 278 22.47 38.38 -10.80
N GLU A 279 21.20 38.24 -11.17
CA GLU A 279 20.77 38.09 -12.56
C GLU A 279 20.62 39.43 -13.31
N THR A 280 20.68 40.57 -12.60
CA THR A 280 20.57 41.92 -13.19
C THR A 280 21.91 42.63 -13.42
N SER A 281 23.05 41.94 -13.24
CA SER A 281 24.38 42.58 -13.39
C SER A 281 25.15 42.19 -14.67
N ASP A 282 24.46 41.96 -15.79
CA ASP A 282 25.07 41.98 -17.11
C ASP A 282 24.13 42.69 -18.10
N ASP A 283 24.29 43.94 -18.29
CA ASP A 283 24.27 44.86 -19.40
C ASP A 283 23.77 46.25 -19.09
N THR A 284 24.62 47.20 -19.53
CA THR A 284 24.33 48.61 -19.81
C THR A 284 24.25 49.62 -18.69
N ASP A 285 25.40 50.35 -18.59
CA ASP A 285 25.47 51.78 -18.35
C ASP A 285 24.39 52.55 -19.15
N SER A 286 23.54 53.21 -18.44
CA SER A 286 22.79 54.45 -18.76
C SER A 286 21.32 54.35 -18.35
N GLU A 287 20.91 55.36 -17.61
CA GLU A 287 19.54 55.66 -17.15
C GLU A 287 19.20 55.36 -15.68
N ILE A 288 20.10 55.76 -14.77
CA ILE A 288 19.78 55.83 -13.32
C ILE A 288 19.10 57.17 -12.91
N ASP A 289 18.90 58.11 -13.86
CA ASP A 289 18.46 59.48 -13.52
C ASP A 289 16.93 59.71 -13.64
N ASP A 290 16.14 58.74 -14.08
CA ASP A 290 14.69 58.91 -14.31
C ASP A 290 13.78 58.17 -13.29
N LEU A 291 14.35 57.51 -12.30
CA LEU A 291 13.60 56.73 -11.31
C LEU A 291 13.48 57.42 -9.92
N LEU A 292 13.90 58.69 -9.79
CA LEU A 292 13.84 59.45 -8.57
C LEU A 292 12.67 60.44 -8.45
N GLY A 293 11.66 60.32 -9.25
CA GLY A 293 10.55 61.24 -9.21
C GLY A 293 9.23 60.70 -9.71
N THR A 294 8.61 59.80 -8.96
CA THR A 294 7.13 59.85 -8.79
C THR A 294 6.70 58.83 -7.74
N SER A 295 6.19 59.30 -6.66
CA SER A 295 5.37 58.56 -5.71
C SER A 295 4.25 57.85 -6.43
N SER A 296 4.31 56.51 -6.51
CA SER A 296 3.18 55.67 -6.80
C SER A 296 3.23 54.48 -5.85
N ASP A 297 2.19 54.39 -5.10
CA ASP A 297 1.75 53.36 -4.18
C ASP A 297 1.94 51.94 -4.77
N SER A 298 3.18 51.48 -4.81
CA SER A 298 3.47 50.08 -5.03
C SER A 298 3.49 49.39 -3.68
N THR A 299 2.36 48.83 -3.30
CA THR A 299 2.30 47.82 -2.25
C THR A 299 3.29 46.68 -2.62
N PHE A 300 4.49 46.80 -2.07
CA PHE A 300 5.42 45.70 -2.04
C PHE A 300 4.71 44.57 -1.27
N VAL A 301 4.20 43.60 -2.01
CA VAL A 301 3.71 42.37 -1.39
C VAL A 301 4.93 41.67 -0.84
N GLU A 302 5.08 41.76 0.48
CA GLU A 302 6.16 41.12 1.20
C GLU A 302 6.00 39.58 1.02
N VAL A 303 6.82 38.98 0.16
CA VAL A 303 6.79 37.55 -0.11
C VAL A 303 7.49 36.83 1.03
N ASN A 304 6.76 35.89 1.66
CA ASN A 304 7.28 35.05 2.72
C ASN A 304 7.35 33.58 2.21
N PRO A 305 8.49 33.15 1.66
CA PRO A 305 8.59 31.92 0.86
C PRO A 305 8.06 30.66 1.56
N ILE A 306 8.23 30.57 2.88
CA ILE A 306 7.75 29.45 3.69
C ILE A 306 6.36 29.74 4.24
N LEU A 307 6.12 30.93 4.78
CA LEU A 307 4.87 31.26 5.48
C LEU A 307 3.68 31.39 4.53
N ASP A 308 3.87 31.90 3.32
CA ASP A 308 2.80 32.05 2.31
C ASP A 308 2.28 30.71 1.77
N VAL A 309 3.04 29.64 1.96
CA VAL A 309 2.66 28.28 1.52
C VAL A 309 1.90 27.53 2.59
N ILE A 310 1.83 28.06 3.82
CA ILE A 310 1.08 27.47 4.93
C ILE A 310 -0.42 27.63 4.68
N LYS A 311 -1.14 26.52 4.62
CA LYS A 311 -2.61 26.49 4.47
C LYS A 311 -3.37 26.38 5.78
N GLY A 312 -2.74 25.83 6.80
CA GLY A 312 -3.34 25.68 8.11
C GLY A 312 -2.28 25.55 9.20
N GLN A 313 -2.58 26.11 10.35
CA GLN A 313 -1.73 25.98 11.53
C GLN A 313 -2.07 24.69 12.26
N GLY A 314 -1.06 24.05 12.83
CA GLY A 314 -1.24 22.91 13.71
C GLY A 314 -1.89 23.31 15.04
N TYR A 315 -2.39 22.32 15.77
CA TYR A 315 -2.95 22.55 17.10
C TYR A 315 -1.85 22.99 18.08
N PRO A 316 -2.03 24.07 18.85
CA PRO A 316 -1.05 24.53 19.84
C PRO A 316 -0.72 23.41 20.84
N GLY A 317 0.57 23.05 20.95
CA GLY A 317 1.05 21.98 21.80
C GLY A 317 1.03 20.57 21.17
N GLY A 318 0.54 20.43 19.94
CA GLY A 318 0.62 19.20 19.15
C GLY A 318 1.94 19.10 18.36
N PRO A 319 2.19 17.92 17.76
CA PRO A 319 3.40 17.68 16.96
C PRO A 319 3.32 18.26 15.54
N ILE A 320 2.16 18.75 15.12
CA ILE A 320 1.95 19.34 13.78
C ILE A 320 2.11 20.85 13.90
N ILE A 321 3.08 21.43 13.20
CA ILE A 321 3.36 22.88 13.18
C ILE A 321 2.43 23.57 12.19
N ALA A 322 2.41 23.05 10.95
CA ALA A 322 1.65 23.61 9.85
C ALA A 322 1.28 22.54 8.83
N THR A 323 0.29 22.82 7.99
CA THR A 323 -0.09 22.02 6.85
C THR A 323 0.13 22.79 5.55
N PHE A 324 0.62 22.11 4.52
CA PHE A 324 0.96 22.67 3.22
C PHE A 324 0.18 21.96 2.12
N ASP A 325 0.06 22.62 0.95
CA ASP A 325 -0.44 21.96 -0.24
C ASP A 325 0.57 20.90 -0.73
N PHE A 326 0.06 19.74 -1.15
CA PHE A 326 0.90 18.67 -1.67
C PHE A 326 1.78 19.11 -2.85
N LYS A 327 1.30 20.07 -3.65
CA LYS A 327 2.06 20.68 -4.76
C LYS A 327 3.32 21.42 -4.30
N SER A 328 3.35 21.87 -3.05
CA SER A 328 4.47 22.61 -2.47
C SER A 328 5.50 21.73 -1.76
N LYS A 329 5.28 20.40 -1.76
CA LYS A 329 6.12 19.43 -1.03
C LYS A 329 7.59 19.49 -1.41
N GLU A 330 7.90 19.55 -2.69
CA GLU A 330 9.29 19.58 -3.18
C GLU A 330 9.98 20.88 -2.76
N ARG A 331 9.34 22.02 -2.99
CA ARG A 331 9.87 23.35 -2.64
C ARG A 331 10.13 23.50 -1.14
N ILE A 332 9.21 23.05 -0.30
CA ILE A 332 9.39 23.08 1.16
C ILE A 332 10.51 22.14 1.59
N SER A 333 10.61 20.97 0.99
CA SER A 333 11.69 20.02 1.28
C SER A 333 13.07 20.56 0.93
N GLU A 334 13.19 21.37 -0.12
CA GLU A 334 14.41 22.08 -0.49
C GLU A 334 14.75 23.16 0.53
N TYR A 335 13.80 24.02 0.88
CA TYR A 335 14.01 25.07 1.88
C TYR A 335 14.44 24.51 3.24
N LEU A 336 13.87 23.41 3.69
CA LEU A 336 14.25 22.76 4.95
C LEU A 336 15.59 22.03 4.92
N LYS A 337 16.16 21.80 3.72
CA LYS A 337 17.51 21.24 3.56
C LYS A 337 18.61 22.28 3.45
N MET A 338 18.26 23.53 3.22
CA MET A 338 19.19 24.66 3.12
C MET A 338 19.68 25.18 4.48
N SER A 339 19.21 24.60 5.60
CA SER A 339 19.55 25.01 6.97
C SER A 339 20.82 24.36 7.50
#